data_e00c3eb56a38f9aa93fce1780a082583
#
_entry.id   e00c3eb56a38f9aa93fce1780a082583
#
_cell.length_a   1.000
_cell.length_b   1.000
_cell.length_c   1.000
_cell.angle_alpha   90.00
_cell.angle_beta   90.00
_cell.angle_gamma   90.00
#
_symmetry.space_group_name_H-M   'P 1'
#
loop_
_entity.id
_entity.type
_entity.pdbx_description
1 polymer ?
#
loop_
_entity_poly.entity_id
_entity_poly.type
_entity_poly.pdbx_seq_one_letter_code
_entity_poly.pdbx_strand_id
1 'polypeptide(L)'
;MRAPCKRSGEKEEQEEGVAAAAGRLAGAPEAEECSDVDSDSDREMEGIHGPGGLVKDTVYLRSCQAHSGVPASCFLRQVSTPELNLRHHGLGPQGARALASPLTSNPYVKRLDLRDNGLCGAGVEALAGALSKSSTICDVDLSENQMGVVGVQAICAALTVNLTMQKVQLAGNSLEEHAAQYLAELLLAHTGLKSLDLSYNQLTDHAGEILGPALAENTGLTELNISWNHLRGPGAVAFARGLEANIFLRVLDISYNGFGDPGASAVGEALKTNNVLEELNMSNNRISAVGALSLGLGLRVNQTLRILVMSRNPMRGEGCFGVLKSVRDNPMSALELLDFSEIQVDREFDDLASSVKVLLPALHVKTAAHRVEYRKELLPVFTPSLPASVPK
;
A
#
# COMPACT_ATOMS: atom_id res chain seq x y z
N MET A 1 25.50 50.77 -16.25
CA MET A 1 26.82 50.63 -15.58
C MET A 1 26.72 49.51 -14.55
N ARG A 2 27.50 48.43 -14.79
CA ARG A 2 28.06 47.45 -13.82
C ARG A 2 27.17 46.62 -12.93
N ALA A 3 27.03 45.34 -13.28
CA ALA A 3 27.05 44.20 -12.37
C ALA A 3 28.46 44.08 -11.74
N PRO A 4 28.81 43.17 -10.74
CA PRO A 4 28.39 41.78 -10.67
C PRO A 4 28.22 41.15 -9.23
N CYS A 5 27.53 40.07 -9.15
CA CYS A 5 27.83 38.74 -8.61
C CYS A 5 28.77 38.57 -7.39
N LYS A 6 28.29 37.87 -6.35
CA LYS A 6 29.09 36.81 -5.69
C LYS A 6 28.25 35.72 -5.08
N ARG A 7 28.64 34.47 -5.42
CA ARG A 7 28.26 33.16 -4.88
C ARG A 7 28.63 33.01 -3.41
N SER A 8 27.84 32.32 -2.63
CA SER A 8 28.32 31.48 -1.54
C SER A 8 27.53 30.17 -1.57
N GLY A 9 28.27 29.07 -1.73
CA GLY A 9 27.73 27.73 -1.77
C GLY A 9 27.54 27.19 -0.36
N GLU A 10 26.48 26.49 -0.17
CA GLU A 10 26.28 25.57 0.95
C GLU A 10 26.29 24.13 0.43
N LYS A 11 27.07 23.33 1.14
CA LYS A 11 27.29 21.91 0.85
C LYS A 11 26.09 21.11 1.32
N GLU A 12 25.45 20.39 0.42
CA GLU A 12 24.54 19.30 0.79
C GLU A 12 25.36 18.08 1.21
N GLU A 13 25.20 17.67 2.46
CA GLU A 13 25.63 16.38 2.95
C GLU A 13 24.66 15.31 2.48
N GLN A 14 25.14 14.36 1.69
CA GLN A 14 24.43 13.16 1.29
C GLN A 14 24.40 12.20 2.47
N GLU A 15 23.22 11.95 3.04
CA GLU A 15 22.99 10.78 3.88
C GLU A 15 22.65 9.56 3.02
N GLU A 16 23.57 8.61 2.97
CA GLU A 16 23.33 7.27 2.43
C GLU A 16 22.32 6.51 3.31
N GLY A 17 21.10 6.38 2.83
CA GLY A 17 20.06 5.56 3.45
C GLY A 17 20.25 4.08 3.16
N VAL A 18 20.69 3.34 4.14
CA VAL A 18 20.74 1.86 4.13
C VAL A 18 19.33 1.30 4.09
N ALA A 19 18.97 0.61 3.01
CA ALA A 19 17.70 -0.11 2.88
C ALA A 19 17.72 -1.35 3.78
N ALA A 20 16.94 -1.31 4.86
CA ALA A 20 16.63 -2.49 5.69
C ALA A 20 15.32 -3.12 5.22
N ALA A 21 15.39 -4.41 4.89
CA ALA A 21 14.28 -5.24 4.45
C ALA A 21 13.14 -5.27 5.50
N ALA A 22 11.94 -4.88 5.09
CA ALA A 22 10.73 -4.99 5.90
C ALA A 22 10.21 -6.43 5.87
N GLY A 23 9.95 -6.98 7.07
CA GLY A 23 9.43 -8.32 7.28
C GLY A 23 8.03 -8.51 6.68
N ARG A 24 7.83 -9.69 6.13
CA ARG A 24 6.57 -10.18 5.57
C ARG A 24 5.51 -10.29 6.67
N LEU A 25 4.35 -9.71 6.45
CA LEU A 25 3.12 -10.07 7.17
C LEU A 25 2.52 -11.32 6.52
N ALA A 26 2.02 -12.20 7.37
CA ALA A 26 1.73 -13.60 7.09
C ALA A 26 0.55 -13.84 6.14
N GLY A 27 0.72 -14.87 5.27
CA GLY A 27 -0.35 -15.77 4.93
C GLY A 27 -1.04 -15.57 3.58
N ALA A 28 -0.28 -15.68 2.47
CA ALA A 28 -0.84 -16.17 1.22
C ALA A 28 -0.08 -17.45 0.82
N PRO A 29 -0.72 -18.46 0.22
CA PRO A 29 -0.01 -19.66 -0.22
C PRO A 29 1.01 -19.29 -1.31
N GLU A 30 2.21 -19.81 -1.15
CA GLU A 30 3.29 -19.65 -2.11
C GLU A 30 2.84 -20.17 -3.47
N ALA A 31 2.75 -19.28 -4.45
CA ALA A 31 2.68 -19.66 -5.83
C ALA A 31 4.07 -20.20 -6.23
N GLU A 32 4.13 -21.41 -6.73
CA GLU A 32 5.35 -22.03 -7.24
C GLU A 32 6.01 -21.09 -8.26
N GLU A 33 7.21 -20.63 -7.93
CA GLU A 33 8.07 -19.91 -8.87
C GLU A 33 8.36 -20.83 -10.05
N CYS A 34 8.00 -20.40 -11.26
CA CYS A 34 8.53 -21.01 -12.48
C CYS A 34 10.04 -20.72 -12.53
N SER A 35 10.85 -21.62 -12.02
CA SER A 35 12.29 -21.58 -12.21
C SER A 35 12.59 -21.85 -13.69
N ASP A 36 13.10 -20.85 -14.38
CA ASP A 36 13.66 -20.99 -15.72
C ASP A 36 14.95 -21.83 -15.61
N VAL A 37 14.84 -23.11 -15.91
CA VAL A 37 15.99 -23.94 -16.23
C VAL A 37 16.04 -24.02 -17.76
N ASP A 38 16.87 -23.16 -18.35
CA ASP A 38 17.28 -23.31 -19.74
C ASP A 38 17.98 -24.66 -19.92
N SER A 39 17.29 -25.61 -20.48
CA SER A 39 17.92 -26.75 -21.10
C SER A 39 17.30 -26.95 -22.49
N ASP A 40 18.09 -26.55 -23.48
CA ASP A 40 17.89 -26.93 -24.88
C ASP A 40 17.61 -28.43 -24.98
N SER A 41 16.40 -28.79 -25.33
CA SER A 41 16.12 -30.04 -26.04
C SER A 41 14.86 -29.87 -26.89
N ASP A 42 15.08 -29.74 -28.18
CA ASP A 42 14.08 -29.96 -29.21
C ASP A 42 13.33 -31.26 -28.94
N ARG A 43 12.20 -31.18 -28.27
CA ARG A 43 11.18 -32.23 -28.23
C ARG A 43 9.91 -31.67 -28.82
N GLU A 44 9.56 -32.26 -29.96
CA GLU A 44 8.29 -32.10 -30.65
C GLU A 44 7.14 -32.13 -29.64
N MET A 45 6.45 -31.00 -29.46
CA MET A 45 5.23 -30.89 -28.65
C MET A 45 4.04 -31.38 -29.48
N GLU A 46 3.82 -32.70 -29.52
CA GLU A 46 2.53 -33.24 -29.89
C GLU A 46 1.61 -33.28 -28.65
N GLY A 47 0.57 -32.47 -28.74
CA GLY A 47 -0.76 -32.79 -28.24
C GLY A 47 -1.07 -32.62 -26.76
N ILE A 48 -1.61 -31.49 -26.36
CA ILE A 48 -2.75 -31.35 -25.44
C ILE A 48 -3.44 -30.00 -25.70
N HIS A 49 -4.02 -29.76 -26.82
CA HIS A 49 -4.93 -28.63 -27.04
C HIS A 49 -6.10 -29.07 -27.93
N GLY A 50 -7.34 -28.90 -27.40
CA GLY A 50 -8.53 -28.99 -28.24
C GLY A 50 -8.52 -27.92 -29.34
N PRO A 51 -9.34 -28.02 -30.38
CA PRO A 51 -9.29 -27.17 -31.58
C PRO A 51 -9.42 -25.65 -31.31
N GLY A 52 -9.89 -25.25 -30.12
CA GLY A 52 -9.94 -23.84 -29.70
C GLY A 52 -8.62 -23.27 -29.19
N GLY A 53 -7.68 -24.07 -28.72
CA GLY A 53 -6.36 -23.66 -28.23
C GLY A 53 -5.45 -23.23 -29.38
N LEU A 54 -5.34 -24.04 -30.41
CA LEU A 54 -4.51 -23.82 -31.61
C LEU A 54 -4.83 -22.48 -32.31
N VAL A 55 -6.09 -22.05 -32.32
CA VAL A 55 -6.48 -20.77 -32.94
C VAL A 55 -5.99 -19.57 -32.14
N LYS A 56 -6.00 -19.65 -30.82
CA LYS A 56 -5.56 -18.56 -29.93
C LYS A 56 -4.06 -18.40 -29.91
N ASP A 57 -3.33 -19.51 -29.92
CA ASP A 57 -1.87 -19.52 -30.01
C ASP A 57 -1.42 -18.84 -31.31
N THR A 58 -2.11 -19.13 -32.42
CA THR A 58 -1.81 -18.49 -33.71
C THR A 58 -2.12 -16.98 -33.72
N VAL A 59 -3.17 -16.52 -33.03
CA VAL A 59 -3.48 -15.08 -32.92
C VAL A 59 -2.39 -14.37 -32.12
N TYR A 60 -1.97 -14.93 -31.00
CA TYR A 60 -0.91 -14.34 -30.18
C TYR A 60 0.43 -14.30 -30.92
N LEU A 61 0.86 -15.40 -31.51
CA LEU A 61 2.13 -15.47 -32.25
C LEU A 61 2.16 -14.52 -33.45
N ARG A 62 1.07 -14.39 -34.20
CA ARG A 62 0.93 -13.36 -35.26
C ARG A 62 1.02 -11.95 -34.69
N SER A 63 0.40 -11.70 -33.54
CA SER A 63 0.46 -10.40 -32.89
C SER A 63 1.88 -10.08 -32.40
N CYS A 64 2.62 -11.05 -31.87
CA CYS A 64 4.04 -10.90 -31.54
C CYS A 64 4.88 -10.53 -32.76
N GLN A 65 4.69 -11.22 -33.88
CA GLN A 65 5.38 -10.90 -35.15
C GLN A 65 5.06 -9.50 -35.65
N ALA A 66 3.78 -9.08 -35.60
CA ALA A 66 3.35 -7.76 -36.05
C ALA A 66 3.92 -6.61 -35.21
N HIS A 67 4.16 -6.85 -33.92
CA HIS A 67 4.65 -5.82 -32.98
C HIS A 67 6.11 -6.00 -32.60
N SER A 68 6.84 -6.92 -33.24
CA SER A 68 8.24 -7.26 -32.91
C SER A 68 8.43 -7.65 -31.42
N GLY A 69 7.41 -8.28 -30.83
CA GLY A 69 7.43 -8.77 -29.47
C GLY A 69 7.93 -10.23 -29.41
N VAL A 70 8.64 -10.54 -28.32
CA VAL A 70 9.05 -11.92 -28.05
C VAL A 70 7.85 -12.69 -27.47
N PRO A 71 7.48 -13.87 -28.01
CA PRO A 71 6.40 -14.66 -27.46
C PRO A 71 6.73 -15.17 -26.04
N ALA A 72 5.85 -14.91 -25.08
CA ALA A 72 5.96 -15.46 -23.73
C ALA A 72 5.36 -16.86 -23.68
N SER A 73 6.16 -17.89 -23.42
CA SER A 73 5.72 -19.28 -23.34
C SER A 73 4.66 -19.50 -22.24
N CYS A 74 4.74 -18.73 -21.15
CA CYS A 74 3.75 -18.74 -20.08
C CYS A 74 2.35 -18.32 -20.57
N PHE A 75 2.25 -17.34 -21.48
CA PHE A 75 0.97 -16.96 -22.08
C PHE A 75 0.30 -18.15 -22.79
N LEU A 76 1.03 -18.86 -23.64
CA LEU A 76 0.52 -20.01 -24.38
C LEU A 76 0.02 -21.12 -23.46
N ARG A 77 0.68 -21.33 -22.33
CA ARG A 77 0.28 -22.36 -21.35
C ARG A 77 -0.95 -21.93 -20.51
N GLN A 78 -1.09 -20.65 -20.22
CA GLN A 78 -2.08 -20.13 -19.24
C GLN A 78 -3.27 -19.42 -19.88
N VAL A 79 -3.27 -19.13 -21.17
CA VAL A 79 -4.32 -18.33 -21.85
C VAL A 79 -5.73 -18.91 -21.73
N SER A 80 -5.86 -20.18 -21.38
CA SER A 80 -7.15 -20.87 -21.17
C SER A 80 -7.46 -21.12 -19.68
N THR A 81 -6.69 -20.54 -18.77
CA THR A 81 -6.92 -20.60 -17.32
C THR A 81 -7.58 -19.32 -16.82
N PRO A 82 -8.26 -19.34 -15.65
CA PRO A 82 -8.82 -18.13 -15.06
C PRO A 82 -7.78 -17.09 -14.60
N GLU A 83 -6.55 -17.53 -14.36
CA GLU A 83 -5.43 -16.68 -13.95
C GLU A 83 -4.32 -16.74 -14.97
N LEU A 84 -3.89 -15.59 -15.46
CA LEU A 84 -2.77 -15.41 -16.37
C LEU A 84 -1.70 -14.61 -15.65
N ASN A 85 -0.63 -15.30 -15.23
CA ASN A 85 0.50 -14.67 -14.54
C ASN A 85 1.68 -14.53 -15.51
N LEU A 86 1.99 -13.28 -15.83
CA LEU A 86 3.11 -12.87 -16.69
C LEU A 86 4.05 -11.90 -15.96
N ARG A 87 4.12 -11.96 -14.62
CA ARG A 87 5.01 -11.13 -13.81
C ARG A 87 6.47 -11.35 -14.18
N HIS A 88 7.26 -10.27 -14.20
CA HIS A 88 8.73 -10.29 -14.42
C HIS A 88 9.19 -10.88 -15.75
N HIS A 89 8.40 -10.82 -16.82
CA HIS A 89 8.75 -11.35 -18.13
C HIS A 89 9.42 -10.35 -19.08
N GLY A 90 9.61 -9.11 -18.63
CA GLY A 90 10.25 -8.07 -19.46
C GLY A 90 9.52 -7.80 -20.78
N LEU A 91 8.20 -7.89 -20.79
CA LEU A 91 7.38 -7.79 -22.01
C LEU A 91 7.57 -6.48 -22.77
N GLY A 92 7.83 -5.39 -22.06
CA GLY A 92 7.93 -4.05 -22.63
C GLY A 92 6.65 -3.59 -23.34
N PRO A 93 6.70 -2.39 -23.98
CA PRO A 93 5.55 -1.88 -24.70
C PRO A 93 5.14 -2.74 -25.90
N GLN A 94 6.08 -3.44 -26.52
CA GLN A 94 5.82 -4.32 -27.68
C GLN A 94 5.09 -5.58 -27.26
N GLY A 95 5.50 -6.21 -26.16
CA GLY A 95 4.79 -7.36 -25.59
C GLY A 95 3.38 -7.00 -25.13
N ALA A 96 3.19 -5.82 -24.53
CA ALA A 96 1.87 -5.32 -24.20
C ALA A 96 0.94 -5.17 -25.43
N ARG A 97 1.45 -4.61 -26.52
CA ARG A 97 0.70 -4.52 -27.78
C ARG A 97 0.36 -5.89 -28.36
N ALA A 98 1.30 -6.83 -28.24
CA ALA A 98 1.07 -8.21 -28.70
C ALA A 98 -0.01 -8.92 -27.89
N LEU A 99 -0.12 -8.63 -26.59
CA LEU A 99 -1.12 -9.21 -25.69
C LEU A 99 -2.53 -8.60 -25.87
N ALA A 100 -2.64 -7.36 -26.33
CA ALA A 100 -3.89 -6.62 -26.38
C ALA A 100 -4.98 -7.35 -27.20
N SER A 101 -4.66 -7.80 -28.42
CA SER A 101 -5.63 -8.48 -29.29
C SER A 101 -6.11 -9.83 -28.72
N PRO A 102 -5.22 -10.74 -28.28
CA PRO A 102 -5.64 -12.00 -27.64
C PRO A 102 -6.47 -11.83 -26.38
N LEU A 103 -6.19 -10.81 -25.56
CA LEU A 103 -6.91 -10.57 -24.30
C LEU A 103 -8.31 -10.00 -24.54
N THR A 104 -8.52 -9.21 -25.58
CA THR A 104 -9.81 -8.57 -25.86
C THR A 104 -10.97 -9.57 -25.97
N SER A 105 -10.72 -10.74 -26.54
CA SER A 105 -11.74 -11.77 -26.78
C SER A 105 -11.52 -13.04 -25.95
N ASN A 106 -10.66 -12.98 -24.93
CA ASN A 106 -10.39 -14.13 -24.08
C ASN A 106 -11.56 -14.42 -23.13
N PRO A 107 -12.22 -15.58 -23.17
CA PRO A 107 -13.36 -15.90 -22.33
C PRO A 107 -12.98 -16.55 -21.00
N TYR A 108 -11.69 -16.81 -20.73
CA TYR A 108 -11.25 -17.61 -19.57
C TYR A 108 -10.59 -16.75 -18.50
N VAL A 109 -9.71 -15.82 -18.92
CA VAL A 109 -8.89 -15.03 -18.02
C VAL A 109 -9.76 -14.06 -17.22
N LYS A 110 -9.76 -14.24 -15.91
CA LYS A 110 -10.42 -13.36 -14.93
C LYS A 110 -9.41 -12.47 -14.21
N ARG A 111 -8.23 -13.02 -13.90
CA ARG A 111 -7.11 -12.32 -13.28
C ARG A 111 -5.94 -12.23 -14.24
N LEU A 112 -5.41 -11.03 -14.42
CA LEU A 112 -4.26 -10.74 -15.26
C LEU A 112 -3.17 -10.07 -14.43
N ASP A 113 -2.05 -10.74 -14.23
CA ASP A 113 -0.88 -10.22 -13.54
C ASP A 113 0.22 -9.87 -14.54
N LEU A 114 0.48 -8.57 -14.67
CA LEU A 114 1.51 -8.00 -15.56
C LEU A 114 2.55 -7.17 -14.78
N ARG A 115 2.68 -7.40 -13.49
CA ARG A 115 3.60 -6.67 -12.63
C ARG A 115 5.03 -6.78 -13.13
N ASP A 116 5.78 -5.68 -13.02
CA ASP A 116 7.21 -5.57 -13.34
C ASP A 116 7.58 -6.11 -14.73
N ASN A 117 6.97 -5.51 -15.75
CA ASN A 117 7.22 -5.86 -17.15
C ASN A 117 7.77 -4.69 -18.00
N GLY A 118 8.01 -3.52 -17.39
CA GLY A 118 8.53 -2.36 -18.12
C GLY A 118 7.60 -1.88 -19.24
N LEU A 119 6.28 -1.97 -19.05
CA LEU A 119 5.28 -1.66 -20.07
C LEU A 119 5.31 -0.20 -20.52
N CYS A 120 5.72 0.71 -19.64
CA CYS A 120 5.66 2.16 -19.81
C CYS A 120 4.26 2.67 -20.20
N GLY A 121 4.09 3.97 -20.38
CA GLY A 121 2.79 4.54 -20.76
C GLY A 121 2.21 3.96 -22.05
N ALA A 122 3.03 3.79 -23.09
CA ALA A 122 2.59 3.30 -24.39
C ALA A 122 2.14 1.81 -24.40
N GLY A 123 2.73 0.98 -23.55
CA GLY A 123 2.28 -0.40 -23.39
C GLY A 123 0.96 -0.49 -22.62
N VAL A 124 0.85 0.31 -21.55
CA VAL A 124 -0.39 0.38 -20.77
C VAL A 124 -1.55 0.94 -21.60
N GLU A 125 -1.31 1.93 -22.46
CA GLU A 125 -2.31 2.45 -23.40
C GLU A 125 -2.86 1.36 -24.35
N ALA A 126 -1.98 0.52 -24.89
CA ALA A 126 -2.39 -0.60 -25.73
C ALA A 126 -3.25 -1.63 -24.97
N LEU A 127 -2.87 -1.95 -23.73
CA LEU A 127 -3.64 -2.85 -22.87
C LEU A 127 -4.96 -2.24 -22.42
N ALA A 128 -5.01 -0.94 -22.15
CA ALA A 128 -6.23 -0.21 -21.80
C ALA A 128 -7.31 -0.40 -22.87
N GLY A 129 -6.92 -0.34 -24.16
CA GLY A 129 -7.83 -0.62 -25.28
C GLY A 129 -8.38 -2.05 -25.30
N ALA A 130 -7.64 -3.03 -24.78
CA ALA A 130 -8.11 -4.41 -24.62
C ALA A 130 -9.00 -4.56 -23.38
N LEU A 131 -8.57 -3.99 -22.25
CA LEU A 131 -9.30 -4.06 -20.98
C LEU A 131 -10.66 -3.35 -21.07
N SER A 132 -10.77 -2.25 -21.81
CA SER A 132 -12.05 -1.56 -22.02
C SER A 132 -13.11 -2.43 -22.71
N LYS A 133 -12.69 -3.44 -23.47
CA LYS A 133 -13.57 -4.35 -24.24
C LYS A 133 -13.71 -5.73 -23.62
N SER A 134 -12.85 -6.09 -22.68
CA SER A 134 -12.91 -7.39 -22.01
C SER A 134 -14.13 -7.47 -21.10
N SER A 135 -14.92 -8.53 -21.20
CA SER A 135 -16.05 -8.81 -20.32
C SER A 135 -15.73 -9.85 -19.24
N THR A 136 -14.51 -10.36 -19.20
CA THR A 136 -14.13 -11.47 -18.31
C THR A 136 -13.09 -11.07 -17.26
N ILE A 137 -12.15 -10.19 -17.63
CA ILE A 137 -11.09 -9.74 -16.71
C ILE A 137 -11.72 -8.80 -15.67
N CYS A 138 -11.63 -9.20 -14.40
CA CYS A 138 -12.14 -8.45 -13.25
C CYS A 138 -11.05 -8.10 -12.22
N ASP A 139 -9.85 -8.65 -12.34
CA ASP A 139 -8.68 -8.37 -11.50
C ASP A 139 -7.46 -8.14 -12.40
N VAL A 140 -6.79 -6.98 -12.25
CA VAL A 140 -5.59 -6.65 -13.02
C VAL A 140 -4.50 -6.06 -12.13
N ASP A 141 -3.30 -6.63 -12.23
CA ASP A 141 -2.10 -6.09 -11.62
C ASP A 141 -1.16 -5.50 -12.69
N LEU A 142 -1.03 -4.17 -12.67
CA LEU A 142 -0.13 -3.39 -13.50
C LEU A 142 0.98 -2.71 -12.67
N SER A 143 1.23 -3.19 -11.47
CA SER A 143 2.23 -2.60 -10.56
C SER A 143 3.63 -2.62 -11.18
N GLU A 144 4.48 -1.66 -10.80
CA GLU A 144 5.90 -1.58 -11.18
C GLU A 144 6.17 -1.51 -12.70
N ASN A 145 5.30 -0.83 -13.44
CA ASN A 145 5.42 -0.75 -14.91
C ASN A 145 5.83 0.62 -15.47
N GLN A 146 6.17 1.59 -14.61
CA GLN A 146 6.61 2.93 -15.01
C GLN A 146 5.61 3.61 -15.97
N MET A 147 4.30 3.42 -15.71
CA MET A 147 3.27 3.89 -16.64
C MET A 147 3.13 5.41 -16.71
N GLY A 148 3.47 6.14 -15.65
CA GLY A 148 3.36 7.60 -15.57
C GLY A 148 1.95 8.12 -15.86
N VAL A 149 1.86 9.41 -16.18
CA VAL A 149 0.57 10.10 -16.43
C VAL A 149 -0.16 9.54 -17.66
N VAL A 150 0.57 9.23 -18.73
CA VAL A 150 -0.03 8.69 -19.98
C VAL A 150 -0.71 7.35 -19.73
N GLY A 151 -0.02 6.45 -19.01
CA GLY A 151 -0.57 5.14 -18.70
C GLY A 151 -1.77 5.21 -17.76
N VAL A 152 -1.72 6.05 -16.71
CA VAL A 152 -2.85 6.17 -15.78
C VAL A 152 -4.06 6.82 -16.45
N GLN A 153 -3.87 7.80 -17.31
CA GLN A 153 -4.95 8.39 -18.11
C GLN A 153 -5.65 7.32 -18.96
N ALA A 154 -4.89 6.52 -19.69
CA ALA A 154 -5.42 5.48 -20.55
C ALA A 154 -6.17 4.39 -19.77
N ILE A 155 -5.58 3.92 -18.64
CA ILE A 155 -6.21 2.87 -17.83
C ILE A 155 -7.48 3.37 -17.13
N CYS A 156 -7.49 4.58 -16.57
CA CYS A 156 -8.67 5.16 -15.95
C CYS A 156 -9.80 5.33 -16.99
N ALA A 157 -9.50 5.83 -18.19
CA ALA A 157 -10.48 5.95 -19.27
C ALA A 157 -11.05 4.57 -19.69
N ALA A 158 -10.23 3.54 -19.74
CA ALA A 158 -10.70 2.18 -20.04
C ALA A 158 -11.62 1.62 -18.96
N LEU A 159 -11.29 1.87 -17.68
CA LEU A 159 -12.05 1.40 -16.55
C LEU A 159 -13.38 2.13 -16.36
N THR A 160 -13.49 3.41 -16.74
CA THR A 160 -14.80 4.11 -16.74
C THR A 160 -15.79 3.51 -17.71
N VAL A 161 -15.32 2.85 -18.77
CA VAL A 161 -16.15 2.13 -19.75
C VAL A 161 -16.43 0.70 -19.31
N ASN A 162 -15.41 0.02 -18.75
CA ASN A 162 -15.52 -1.38 -18.33
C ASN A 162 -15.84 -1.50 -16.84
N LEU A 163 -17.10 -1.64 -16.52
CA LEU A 163 -17.58 -1.77 -15.13
C LEU A 163 -17.47 -3.20 -14.55
N THR A 164 -16.92 -4.16 -15.28
CA THR A 164 -16.72 -5.54 -14.76
C THR A 164 -15.49 -5.65 -13.85
N MET A 165 -14.58 -4.66 -13.92
CA MET A 165 -13.36 -4.62 -13.11
C MET A 165 -13.70 -4.46 -11.63
N GLN A 166 -13.12 -5.32 -10.78
CA GLN A 166 -13.33 -5.31 -9.34
C GLN A 166 -12.05 -4.98 -8.57
N LYS A 167 -10.89 -5.36 -9.09
CA LYS A 167 -9.61 -5.13 -8.44
C LYS A 167 -8.58 -4.58 -9.42
N VAL A 168 -7.91 -3.49 -9.03
CA VAL A 168 -6.88 -2.81 -9.83
C VAL A 168 -5.69 -2.49 -8.96
N GLN A 169 -4.50 -2.92 -9.39
CA GLN A 169 -3.25 -2.67 -8.71
C GLN A 169 -2.34 -1.82 -9.61
N LEU A 170 -1.99 -0.63 -9.14
CA LEU A 170 -1.17 0.38 -9.84
C LEU A 170 0.03 0.82 -8.99
N ALA A 171 0.48 -0.04 -8.07
CA ALA A 171 1.58 0.30 -7.17
C ALA A 171 2.89 0.52 -7.94
N GLY A 172 3.75 1.44 -7.46
CA GLY A 172 5.10 1.63 -8.01
C GLY A 172 5.16 2.12 -9.46
N ASN A 173 4.20 2.92 -9.89
CA ASN A 173 4.10 3.37 -11.29
C ASN A 173 4.51 4.82 -11.54
N SER A 174 5.18 5.46 -10.59
CA SER A 174 5.60 6.88 -10.67
C SER A 174 4.42 7.82 -10.95
N LEU A 175 3.27 7.57 -10.30
CA LEU A 175 2.10 8.41 -10.43
C LEU A 175 2.28 9.67 -9.58
N GLU A 176 2.37 10.80 -10.24
CA GLU A 176 2.51 12.13 -9.64
C GLU A 176 1.15 12.81 -9.45
N GLU A 177 1.14 14.07 -9.00
CA GLU A 177 -0.09 14.84 -8.72
C GLU A 177 -1.06 14.93 -9.90
N HIS A 178 -0.54 14.99 -11.14
CA HIS A 178 -1.37 15.03 -12.36
C HIS A 178 -2.20 13.75 -12.56
N ALA A 179 -1.78 12.64 -11.97
CA ALA A 179 -2.55 11.39 -12.00
C ALA A 179 -3.84 11.48 -11.18
N ALA A 180 -3.86 12.34 -10.15
CA ALA A 180 -4.97 12.42 -9.21
C ALA A 180 -6.31 12.79 -9.86
N GLN A 181 -6.29 13.62 -10.90
CA GLN A 181 -7.50 14.00 -11.63
C GLN A 181 -8.14 12.79 -12.31
N TYR A 182 -7.35 11.96 -13.02
CA TYR A 182 -7.86 10.77 -13.70
C TYR A 182 -8.32 9.70 -12.69
N LEU A 183 -7.62 9.56 -11.57
CA LEU A 183 -8.03 8.66 -10.49
C LEU A 183 -9.33 9.12 -9.82
N ALA A 184 -9.51 10.42 -9.62
CA ALA A 184 -10.75 10.99 -9.09
C ALA A 184 -11.93 10.75 -10.05
N GLU A 185 -11.75 10.97 -11.35
CA GLU A 185 -12.76 10.67 -12.37
C GLU A 185 -13.15 9.19 -12.37
N LEU A 186 -12.14 8.29 -12.22
CA LEU A 186 -12.39 6.85 -12.06
C LEU A 186 -13.21 6.56 -10.81
N LEU A 187 -12.86 7.13 -9.65
CA LEU A 187 -13.57 6.92 -8.40
C LEU A 187 -15.03 7.40 -8.48
N LEU A 188 -15.29 8.50 -9.16
CA LEU A 188 -16.64 9.05 -9.34
C LEU A 188 -17.49 8.21 -10.32
N ALA A 189 -16.88 7.64 -11.35
CA ALA A 189 -17.60 6.93 -12.39
C ALA A 189 -17.79 5.43 -12.10
N HIS A 190 -16.82 4.79 -11.45
CA HIS A 190 -16.77 3.32 -11.35
C HIS A 190 -17.34 2.80 -10.03
N THR A 191 -18.59 2.35 -10.04
CA THR A 191 -19.28 1.80 -8.85
C THR A 191 -19.01 0.31 -8.58
N GLY A 192 -18.44 -0.41 -9.54
CA GLY A 192 -18.13 -1.85 -9.43
C GLY A 192 -16.76 -2.16 -8.83
N LEU A 193 -15.82 -1.18 -8.83
CA LEU A 193 -14.47 -1.36 -8.30
C LEU A 193 -14.51 -1.54 -6.79
N LYS A 194 -13.91 -2.63 -6.29
CA LYS A 194 -13.90 -3.00 -4.87
C LYS A 194 -12.55 -2.73 -4.21
N SER A 195 -11.46 -2.96 -4.93
CA SER A 195 -10.11 -2.82 -4.39
C SER A 195 -9.24 -2.01 -5.35
N LEU A 196 -8.56 -0.97 -4.83
CA LEU A 196 -7.63 -0.13 -5.58
C LEU A 196 -6.33 0.03 -4.79
N ASP A 197 -5.21 -0.35 -5.41
CA ASP A 197 -3.88 -0.16 -4.86
C ASP A 197 -3.11 0.91 -5.64
N LEU A 198 -2.80 2.02 -4.97
CA LEU A 198 -2.03 3.17 -5.46
C LEU A 198 -0.73 3.36 -4.66
N SER A 199 -0.30 2.35 -3.93
CA SER A 199 0.88 2.45 -3.06
C SER A 199 2.18 2.65 -3.85
N TYR A 200 3.24 3.08 -3.16
CA TYR A 200 4.55 3.30 -3.76
C TYR A 200 4.55 4.22 -4.99
N ASN A 201 3.76 5.30 -4.93
CA ASN A 201 3.68 6.33 -5.96
C ASN A 201 4.16 7.68 -5.42
N GLN A 202 3.96 8.75 -6.17
CA GLN A 202 4.44 10.09 -5.84
C GLN A 202 3.28 11.09 -5.68
N LEU A 203 2.12 10.60 -5.17
CA LEU A 203 0.94 11.43 -4.94
C LEU A 203 1.20 12.40 -3.79
N THR A 204 1.09 13.70 -4.06
CA THR A 204 1.40 14.79 -3.14
C THR A 204 0.15 15.32 -2.42
N ASP A 205 0.30 16.41 -1.70
CA ASP A 205 -0.78 17.10 -0.99
C ASP A 205 -1.92 17.49 -1.91
N HIS A 206 -1.61 17.99 -3.11
CA HIS A 206 -2.62 18.34 -4.11
C HIS A 206 -3.43 17.13 -4.56
N ALA A 207 -2.79 15.97 -4.68
CA ALA A 207 -3.52 14.73 -4.95
C ALA A 207 -4.52 14.39 -3.84
N GLY A 208 -4.16 14.61 -2.57
CA GLY A 208 -5.07 14.44 -1.44
C GLY A 208 -6.29 15.36 -1.48
N GLU A 209 -6.09 16.62 -1.92
CA GLU A 209 -7.18 17.60 -2.08
C GLU A 209 -8.16 17.20 -3.20
N ILE A 210 -7.67 16.51 -4.25
CA ILE A 210 -8.50 16.02 -5.36
C ILE A 210 -9.18 14.69 -5.01
N LEU A 211 -8.43 13.75 -4.43
CA LEU A 211 -8.94 12.39 -4.14
C LEU A 211 -9.92 12.37 -2.95
N GLY A 212 -9.78 13.29 -1.98
CA GLY A 212 -10.68 13.37 -0.83
C GLY A 212 -12.14 13.52 -1.22
N PRO A 213 -12.53 14.56 -1.96
CA PRO A 213 -13.90 14.72 -2.46
C PRO A 213 -14.39 13.56 -3.33
N ALA A 214 -13.53 13.00 -4.18
CA ALA A 214 -13.90 11.86 -5.01
C ALA A 214 -14.15 10.59 -4.17
N LEU A 215 -13.38 10.39 -3.09
CA LEU A 215 -13.61 9.32 -2.13
C LEU A 215 -14.95 9.48 -1.41
N ALA A 216 -15.31 10.72 -1.01
CA ALA A 216 -16.58 11.01 -0.36
C ALA A 216 -17.79 10.54 -1.19
N GLU A 217 -17.74 10.73 -2.49
CA GLU A 217 -18.82 10.40 -3.43
C GLU A 217 -18.74 8.95 -3.94
N ASN A 218 -17.63 8.24 -3.76
CA ASN A 218 -17.46 6.88 -4.26
C ASN A 218 -18.36 5.89 -3.51
N THR A 219 -19.10 5.07 -4.25
CA THR A 219 -20.05 4.10 -3.72
C THR A 219 -19.63 2.64 -3.92
N GLY A 220 -18.51 2.39 -4.55
CA GLY A 220 -18.07 1.05 -4.94
C GLY A 220 -16.97 0.47 -4.08
N LEU A 221 -15.97 1.31 -3.73
CA LEU A 221 -14.69 0.89 -3.16
C LEU A 221 -14.84 0.43 -1.71
N THR A 222 -14.30 -0.74 -1.43
CA THR A 222 -14.26 -1.32 -0.08
C THR A 222 -12.84 -1.37 0.49
N GLU A 223 -11.83 -1.38 -0.39
CA GLU A 223 -10.42 -1.43 -0.01
C GLU A 223 -9.62 -0.40 -0.79
N LEU A 224 -8.85 0.43 -0.10
CA LEU A 224 -7.96 1.43 -0.71
C LEU A 224 -6.60 1.40 -0.04
N ASN A 225 -5.56 1.22 -0.84
CA ASN A 225 -4.18 1.35 -0.42
C ASN A 225 -3.53 2.55 -1.13
N ILE A 226 -3.16 3.58 -0.38
CA ILE A 226 -2.37 4.73 -0.83
C ILE A 226 -1.10 4.91 -0.01
N SER A 227 -0.63 3.83 0.61
CA SER A 227 0.60 3.85 1.40
C SER A 227 1.83 4.21 0.55
N TRP A 228 2.92 4.62 1.20
CA TRP A 228 4.16 4.98 0.51
C TRP A 228 3.94 6.04 -0.61
N ASN A 229 3.24 7.11 -0.24
CA ASN A 229 3.05 8.31 -1.04
C ASN A 229 3.50 9.56 -0.25
N HIS A 230 3.15 10.74 -0.71
CA HIS A 230 3.61 12.00 -0.12
C HIS A 230 2.46 12.89 0.37
N LEU A 231 1.33 12.31 0.76
CA LEU A 231 0.19 13.06 1.29
C LEU A 231 0.54 13.67 2.66
N ARG A 232 0.48 14.99 2.75
CA ARG A 232 0.85 15.76 3.96
C ARG A 232 -0.12 16.91 4.14
N GLY A 233 0.00 17.62 5.25
CA GLY A 233 -0.65 18.91 5.49
C GLY A 233 -2.10 19.00 5.02
N PRO A 234 -2.44 19.99 4.17
CA PRO A 234 -3.81 20.21 3.69
C PRO A 234 -4.38 19.01 2.93
N GLY A 235 -3.55 18.32 2.11
CA GLY A 235 -3.98 17.15 1.36
C GLY A 235 -4.38 15.98 2.25
N ALA A 236 -3.62 15.71 3.31
CA ALA A 236 -3.97 14.69 4.30
C ALA A 236 -5.29 15.00 5.01
N VAL A 237 -5.52 16.27 5.35
CA VAL A 237 -6.77 16.73 5.98
C VAL A 237 -7.96 16.62 5.02
N ALA A 238 -7.78 17.01 3.75
CA ALA A 238 -8.83 16.91 2.73
C ALA A 238 -9.21 15.45 2.46
N PHE A 239 -8.21 14.55 2.39
CA PHE A 239 -8.44 13.12 2.25
C PHE A 239 -9.21 12.53 3.44
N ALA A 240 -8.83 12.89 4.68
CA ALA A 240 -9.53 12.45 5.88
C ALA A 240 -11.00 12.92 5.95
N ARG A 241 -11.30 14.13 5.43
CA ARG A 241 -12.68 14.59 5.28
C ARG A 241 -13.47 13.78 4.26
N GLY A 242 -12.81 13.31 3.20
CA GLY A 242 -13.42 12.36 2.25
C GLY A 242 -13.81 11.05 2.94
N LEU A 243 -12.96 10.55 3.84
CA LEU A 243 -13.25 9.38 4.65
C LEU A 243 -14.46 9.58 5.59
N GLU A 244 -14.61 10.78 6.16
CA GLU A 244 -15.75 11.13 7.02
C GLU A 244 -17.10 10.91 6.32
N ALA A 245 -17.17 11.29 5.03
CA ALA A 245 -18.39 11.20 4.24
C ALA A 245 -18.60 9.82 3.57
N ASN A 246 -17.53 9.05 3.37
CA ASN A 246 -17.64 7.75 2.70
C ASN A 246 -18.25 6.67 3.61
N ILE A 247 -19.26 5.96 3.09
CA ILE A 247 -20.00 4.92 3.80
C ILE A 247 -19.79 3.50 3.23
N PHE A 248 -18.75 3.29 2.44
CA PHE A 248 -18.49 2.01 1.76
C PHE A 248 -17.11 1.44 2.06
N LEU A 249 -16.10 2.30 2.30
CA LEU A 249 -14.72 1.90 2.50
C LEU A 249 -14.53 1.21 3.86
N ARG A 250 -14.05 -0.03 3.83
CA ARG A 250 -13.83 -0.86 5.03
C ARG A 250 -12.36 -0.96 5.41
N VAL A 251 -11.48 -1.02 4.43
CA VAL A 251 -10.04 -1.20 4.63
C VAL A 251 -9.29 -0.02 3.99
N LEU A 252 -8.51 0.68 4.80
CA LEU A 252 -7.71 1.82 4.35
C LEU A 252 -6.27 1.70 4.84
N ASP A 253 -5.33 1.67 3.90
CA ASP A 253 -3.90 1.83 4.20
C ASP A 253 -3.39 3.18 3.70
N ILE A 254 -3.04 4.06 4.66
CA ILE A 254 -2.41 5.37 4.45
C ILE A 254 -1.01 5.43 5.08
N SER A 255 -0.42 4.28 5.38
CA SER A 255 0.89 4.21 6.02
C SER A 255 1.99 4.82 5.16
N TYR A 256 3.12 5.15 5.76
CA TYR A 256 4.28 5.72 5.05
C TYR A 256 3.94 6.94 4.18
N ASN A 257 3.12 7.84 4.71
CA ASN A 257 2.82 9.16 4.19
C ASN A 257 3.33 10.23 5.18
N GLY A 258 2.77 11.39 5.17
CA GLY A 258 3.14 12.48 6.07
C GLY A 258 1.92 13.13 6.72
N PHE A 259 0.92 12.35 7.11
CA PHE A 259 -0.34 12.87 7.69
C PHE A 259 -0.10 13.79 8.88
N GLY A 260 0.88 13.46 9.75
CA GLY A 260 1.22 14.27 10.91
C GLY A 260 0.05 14.43 11.88
N ASP A 261 0.19 15.37 12.81
CA ASP A 261 -0.85 15.64 13.79
C ASP A 261 -2.13 16.23 13.18
N PRO A 262 -2.07 17.14 12.17
CA PRO A 262 -3.27 17.65 11.52
C PRO A 262 -4.09 16.56 10.81
N GLY A 263 -3.41 15.67 10.07
CA GLY A 263 -4.06 14.52 9.42
C GLY A 263 -4.64 13.53 10.42
N ALA A 264 -3.89 13.20 11.49
CA ALA A 264 -4.38 12.33 12.56
C ALA A 264 -5.61 12.92 13.27
N SER A 265 -5.62 14.23 13.50
CA SER A 265 -6.78 14.95 14.07
C SER A 265 -8.00 14.85 13.15
N ALA A 266 -7.80 15.07 11.84
CA ALA A 266 -8.89 14.98 10.86
C ALA A 266 -9.44 13.55 10.74
N VAL A 267 -8.57 12.52 10.78
CA VAL A 267 -9.01 11.12 10.84
C VAL A 267 -9.77 10.85 12.14
N GLY A 268 -9.33 11.40 13.27
CA GLY A 268 -10.05 11.30 14.54
C GLY A 268 -11.47 11.90 14.47
N GLU A 269 -11.64 13.05 13.80
CA GLU A 269 -12.97 13.62 13.54
C GLU A 269 -13.80 12.71 12.62
N ALA A 270 -13.20 12.20 11.53
CA ALA A 270 -13.87 11.25 10.64
C ALA A 270 -14.37 10.01 11.37
N LEU A 271 -13.59 9.44 12.27
CA LEU A 271 -13.97 8.24 13.03
C LEU A 271 -15.14 8.46 13.99
N LYS A 272 -15.50 9.70 14.33
CA LYS A 272 -16.68 9.99 15.16
C LYS A 272 -18.00 9.68 14.45
N THR A 273 -18.01 9.82 13.13
CA THR A 273 -19.22 9.68 12.29
C THR A 273 -19.16 8.50 11.34
N ASN A 274 -17.95 8.14 10.89
CA ASN A 274 -17.75 6.96 10.04
C ASN A 274 -18.00 5.67 10.86
N ASN A 275 -18.99 4.92 10.44
CA ASN A 275 -19.41 3.67 11.06
C ASN A 275 -19.29 2.46 10.11
N VAL A 276 -18.34 2.51 9.18
CA VAL A 276 -18.12 1.49 8.15
C VAL A 276 -16.68 1.01 8.12
N LEU A 277 -15.71 1.90 8.40
CA LEU A 277 -14.30 1.56 8.39
C LEU A 277 -13.99 0.51 9.47
N GLU A 278 -13.41 -0.62 9.04
CA GLU A 278 -13.04 -1.74 9.89
C GLU A 278 -11.53 -1.82 10.15
N GLU A 279 -10.71 -1.49 9.15
CA GLU A 279 -9.25 -1.59 9.23
C GLU A 279 -8.60 -0.29 8.78
N LEU A 280 -7.69 0.23 9.60
CA LEU A 280 -6.94 1.46 9.33
C LEU A 280 -5.47 1.27 9.66
N ASN A 281 -4.61 1.44 8.65
CA ASN A 281 -3.18 1.49 8.83
C ASN A 281 -2.65 2.91 8.65
N MET A 282 -2.15 3.51 9.75
CA MET A 282 -1.54 4.84 9.81
C MET A 282 -0.07 4.78 10.26
N SER A 283 0.60 3.64 10.10
CA SER A 283 1.99 3.51 10.51
C SER A 283 2.91 4.47 9.75
N ASN A 284 3.99 4.89 10.38
CA ASN A 284 5.01 5.79 9.80
C ASN A 284 4.43 7.07 9.14
N ASN A 285 3.58 7.80 9.86
CA ASN A 285 2.91 9.02 9.38
C ASN A 285 3.35 10.30 10.11
N ARG A 286 4.43 10.26 10.88
CA ARG A 286 4.94 11.41 11.67
C ARG A 286 3.93 11.93 12.71
N ILE A 287 3.08 11.06 13.24
CA ILE A 287 2.09 11.38 14.26
C ILE A 287 2.78 11.47 15.62
N SER A 288 2.72 12.62 16.27
CA SER A 288 3.22 12.80 17.62
C SER A 288 2.19 12.40 18.68
N ALA A 289 2.53 12.55 19.97
CA ALA A 289 1.57 12.32 21.05
C ALA A 289 0.32 13.21 20.93
N VAL A 290 0.46 14.43 20.41
CA VAL A 290 -0.66 15.37 20.21
C VAL A 290 -1.64 14.84 19.15
N GLY A 291 -1.11 14.39 18.00
CA GLY A 291 -1.93 13.77 16.96
C GLY A 291 -2.60 12.49 17.42
N ALA A 292 -1.87 11.66 18.16
CA ALA A 292 -2.40 10.42 18.72
C ALA A 292 -3.56 10.67 19.70
N LEU A 293 -3.44 11.67 20.58
CA LEU A 293 -4.50 12.08 21.49
C LEU A 293 -5.74 12.59 20.73
N SER A 294 -5.52 13.38 19.67
CA SER A 294 -6.62 13.88 18.82
C SER A 294 -7.36 12.74 18.12
N LEU A 295 -6.62 11.75 17.57
CA LEU A 295 -7.20 10.54 17.00
C LEU A 295 -8.01 9.76 18.05
N GLY A 296 -7.49 9.68 19.28
CA GLY A 296 -8.15 9.03 20.41
C GLY A 296 -9.56 9.56 20.68
N LEU A 297 -9.84 10.84 20.41
CA LEU A 297 -11.20 11.41 20.57
C LEU A 297 -12.22 10.70 19.66
N GLY A 298 -11.82 10.33 18.45
CA GLY A 298 -12.66 9.53 17.55
C GLY A 298 -12.89 8.12 18.09
N LEU A 299 -11.84 7.49 18.61
CA LEU A 299 -11.92 6.13 19.15
C LEU A 299 -12.80 5.99 20.39
N ARG A 300 -13.02 7.09 21.13
CA ARG A 300 -13.95 7.08 22.29
C ARG A 300 -15.40 6.81 21.93
N VAL A 301 -15.78 7.00 20.67
CA VAL A 301 -17.16 6.84 20.20
C VAL A 301 -17.29 5.88 19.03
N ASN A 302 -16.21 5.59 18.31
CA ASN A 302 -16.24 4.67 17.18
C ASN A 302 -16.49 3.23 17.64
N GLN A 303 -17.36 2.52 16.93
CA GLN A 303 -17.81 1.16 17.27
C GLN A 303 -17.59 0.16 16.15
N THR A 304 -16.89 0.54 15.06
CA THR A 304 -16.74 -0.30 13.87
C THR A 304 -15.30 -0.66 13.55
N LEU A 305 -14.34 0.19 13.96
CA LEU A 305 -12.93 -0.06 13.71
C LEU A 305 -12.46 -1.28 14.52
N ARG A 306 -11.94 -2.29 13.82
CA ARG A 306 -11.45 -3.56 14.38
C ARG A 306 -9.93 -3.61 14.45
N ILE A 307 -9.26 -3.04 13.44
CA ILE A 307 -7.81 -3.05 13.34
C ILE A 307 -7.31 -1.60 13.20
N LEU A 308 -6.44 -1.18 14.11
CA LEU A 308 -5.72 0.08 14.04
C LEU A 308 -4.22 -0.16 14.15
N VAL A 309 -3.47 0.20 13.11
CA VAL A 309 -2.02 0.13 13.10
C VAL A 309 -1.43 1.54 13.14
N MET A 310 -0.66 1.82 14.21
CA MET A 310 -0.02 3.12 14.44
C MET A 310 1.49 3.00 14.69
N SER A 311 2.09 1.86 14.35
CA SER A 311 3.51 1.59 14.53
C SER A 311 4.40 2.64 13.85
N ARG A 312 5.66 2.77 14.28
CA ARG A 312 6.65 3.67 13.66
C ARG A 312 6.25 5.16 13.65
N ASN A 313 5.38 5.60 14.54
CA ASN A 313 5.06 7.01 14.73
C ASN A 313 5.81 7.59 15.94
N PRO A 314 6.22 8.88 15.94
CA PRO A 314 6.95 9.51 17.03
C PRO A 314 6.06 9.86 18.24
N MET A 315 4.95 9.14 18.45
CA MET A 315 3.96 9.42 19.50
C MET A 315 4.40 9.02 20.91
N ARG A 316 5.49 8.24 21.03
CA ARG A 316 6.06 7.76 22.31
C ARG A 316 5.02 7.02 23.18
N GLY A 317 5.44 6.61 24.39
CA GLY A 317 4.54 5.95 25.34
C GLY A 317 3.33 6.79 25.74
N GLU A 318 3.49 8.11 25.86
CA GLU A 318 2.40 9.05 26.16
C GLU A 318 1.26 9.00 25.15
N GLY A 319 1.59 9.00 23.84
CA GLY A 319 0.59 8.87 22.79
C GLY A 319 -0.11 7.52 22.80
N CYS A 320 0.67 6.43 22.98
CA CYS A 320 0.12 5.08 23.10
C CYS A 320 -0.84 4.97 24.29
N PHE A 321 -0.44 5.50 25.44
CA PHE A 321 -1.28 5.54 26.65
C PHE A 321 -2.59 6.29 26.41
N GLY A 322 -2.53 7.47 25.77
CA GLY A 322 -3.70 8.28 25.49
C GLY A 322 -4.70 7.60 24.53
N VAL A 323 -4.18 6.93 23.49
CA VAL A 323 -5.00 6.15 22.55
C VAL A 323 -5.65 4.98 23.28
N LEU A 324 -4.88 4.19 24.05
CA LEU A 324 -5.39 3.04 24.78
C LEU A 324 -6.42 3.44 25.84
N LYS A 325 -6.21 4.59 26.52
CA LYS A 325 -7.18 5.16 27.45
C LYS A 325 -8.49 5.53 26.75
N SER A 326 -8.41 6.10 25.55
CA SER A 326 -9.60 6.42 24.75
C SER A 326 -10.40 5.17 24.37
N VAL A 327 -9.71 4.08 24.04
CA VAL A 327 -10.32 2.78 23.78
C VAL A 327 -10.97 2.21 25.03
N ARG A 328 -10.30 2.27 26.19
CA ARG A 328 -10.86 1.85 27.48
C ARG A 328 -12.16 2.60 27.82
N ASP A 329 -12.19 3.89 27.54
CA ASP A 329 -13.34 4.75 27.85
C ASP A 329 -14.52 4.53 26.87
N ASN A 330 -14.37 3.64 25.88
CA ASN A 330 -15.41 3.23 24.94
C ASN A 330 -15.78 1.75 25.14
N PRO A 331 -16.79 1.43 25.94
CA PRO A 331 -17.18 0.05 26.18
C PRO A 331 -17.78 -0.65 24.96
N MET A 332 -18.16 0.12 23.93
CA MET A 332 -18.71 -0.39 22.67
C MET A 332 -17.65 -0.50 21.56
N SER A 333 -16.38 -0.34 21.89
CA SER A 333 -15.28 -0.47 20.91
C SER A 333 -15.24 -1.87 20.32
N ALA A 334 -15.18 -1.95 18.99
CA ALA A 334 -15.01 -3.20 18.25
C ALA A 334 -13.55 -3.58 18.02
N LEU A 335 -12.58 -2.84 18.60
CA LEU A 335 -11.16 -3.07 18.36
C LEU A 335 -10.71 -4.47 18.81
N GLU A 336 -10.11 -5.19 17.87
CA GLU A 336 -9.50 -6.50 18.03
C GLU A 336 -7.96 -6.40 18.02
N LEU A 337 -7.41 -5.45 17.24
CA LEU A 337 -5.96 -5.21 17.16
C LEU A 337 -5.64 -3.72 17.26
N LEU A 338 -4.75 -3.39 18.18
CA LEU A 338 -4.12 -2.08 18.33
C LEU A 338 -2.60 -2.26 18.27
N ASP A 339 -1.99 -1.83 17.17
CA ASP A 339 -0.58 -2.09 16.89
C ASP A 339 0.28 -0.83 17.07
N PHE A 340 1.09 -0.82 18.11
CA PHE A 340 2.12 0.17 18.42
C PHE A 340 3.54 -0.42 18.28
N SER A 341 3.73 -1.40 17.43
CA SER A 341 5.04 -2.04 17.24
C SER A 341 6.13 -1.00 17.01
N GLU A 342 7.32 -1.25 17.56
CA GLU A 342 8.48 -0.36 17.55
C GLU A 342 8.35 0.92 18.41
N ILE A 343 7.24 1.09 19.15
CA ILE A 343 7.09 2.19 20.11
C ILE A 343 7.27 1.63 21.53
N GLN A 344 8.21 2.20 22.27
CA GLN A 344 8.45 1.85 23.67
C GLN A 344 7.37 2.44 24.55
N VAL A 345 6.87 1.63 25.46
CA VAL A 345 5.86 2.01 26.46
C VAL A 345 6.43 1.81 27.87
N ASP A 346 5.78 2.36 28.87
CA ASP A 346 6.16 2.29 30.25
C ASP A 346 5.22 1.37 31.06
N ARG A 347 5.51 1.26 32.35
CA ARG A 347 4.73 0.42 33.25
C ARG A 347 3.28 0.91 33.41
N GLU A 348 3.05 2.22 33.37
CA GLU A 348 1.69 2.74 33.46
C GLU A 348 0.83 2.30 32.27
N PHE A 349 1.45 2.22 31.09
CA PHE A 349 0.80 1.65 29.92
C PHE A 349 0.46 0.18 30.11
N ASP A 350 1.36 -0.64 30.66
CA ASP A 350 1.14 -2.07 30.90
C ASP A 350 0.00 -2.31 31.90
N ASP A 351 -0.04 -1.50 32.97
CA ASP A 351 -1.11 -1.55 33.96
C ASP A 351 -2.46 -1.19 33.32
N LEU A 352 -2.48 -0.16 32.44
CA LEU A 352 -3.67 0.20 31.67
C LEU A 352 -4.07 -0.92 30.71
N ALA A 353 -3.13 -1.49 29.94
CA ALA A 353 -3.39 -2.58 29.01
C ALA A 353 -3.99 -3.80 29.71
N SER A 354 -3.49 -4.13 30.89
CA SER A 354 -4.04 -5.19 31.73
C SER A 354 -5.50 -4.92 32.13
N SER A 355 -5.83 -3.67 32.48
CA SER A 355 -7.19 -3.27 32.80
C SER A 355 -8.13 -3.31 31.59
N VAL A 356 -7.62 -2.86 30.44
CA VAL A 356 -8.37 -2.89 29.16
C VAL A 356 -8.67 -4.31 28.71
N LYS A 357 -7.73 -5.24 28.92
CA LYS A 357 -7.92 -6.66 28.59
C LYS A 357 -9.08 -7.32 29.34
N VAL A 358 -9.39 -6.82 30.53
CA VAL A 358 -10.59 -7.28 31.30
C VAL A 358 -11.88 -6.77 30.68
N LEU A 359 -11.89 -5.52 30.18
CA LEU A 359 -13.08 -4.90 29.58
C LEU A 359 -13.31 -5.34 28.13
N LEU A 360 -12.23 -5.48 27.37
CA LEU A 360 -12.21 -5.87 25.95
C LEU A 360 -11.34 -7.11 25.75
N PRO A 361 -11.82 -8.31 26.09
CA PRO A 361 -11.01 -9.54 26.06
C PRO A 361 -10.48 -9.90 24.66
N ALA A 362 -11.18 -9.47 23.61
CA ALA A 362 -10.77 -9.71 22.22
C ALA A 362 -9.61 -8.81 21.77
N LEU A 363 -9.38 -7.66 22.43
CA LEU A 363 -8.36 -6.71 22.03
C LEU A 363 -6.95 -7.26 22.24
N HIS A 364 -6.15 -7.26 21.19
CA HIS A 364 -4.72 -7.51 21.19
C HIS A 364 -3.96 -6.19 21.02
N VAL A 365 -3.08 -5.88 21.96
CA VAL A 365 -2.21 -4.69 21.91
C VAL A 365 -0.78 -5.15 21.64
N LYS A 366 -0.16 -4.64 20.57
CA LYS A 366 1.25 -4.88 20.24
C LYS A 366 2.08 -3.64 20.53
N THR A 367 3.25 -3.81 21.13
CA THR A 367 4.23 -2.76 21.42
C THR A 367 5.64 -3.24 21.10
N ALA A 368 6.65 -2.36 21.17
CA ALA A 368 8.04 -2.80 21.15
C ALA A 368 8.32 -3.68 22.37
N ALA A 369 9.07 -4.77 22.17
CA ALA A 369 9.53 -5.60 23.28
C ALA A 369 10.32 -4.74 24.30
N HIS A 370 10.01 -4.86 25.57
CA HIS A 370 10.75 -4.16 26.62
C HIS A 370 12.23 -4.53 26.56
N ARG A 371 13.11 -3.55 26.31
CA ARG A 371 14.53 -3.69 26.62
C ARG A 371 14.63 -3.73 28.14
N VAL A 372 14.89 -4.91 28.69
CA VAL A 372 15.32 -5.04 30.10
C VAL A 372 16.68 -4.33 30.19
N GLU A 373 16.68 -3.06 30.58
CA GLU A 373 17.90 -2.40 31.00
C GLU A 373 18.34 -3.10 32.31
N TYR A 374 19.30 -3.99 32.19
CA TYR A 374 20.07 -4.40 33.36
C TYR A 374 20.76 -3.14 33.90
N ARG A 375 20.17 -2.48 34.90
CA ARG A 375 20.91 -1.58 35.77
C ARG A 375 22.11 -2.37 36.26
N LYS A 376 23.30 -2.06 35.75
CA LYS A 376 24.55 -2.46 36.43
C LYS A 376 24.49 -1.81 37.83
N GLU A 377 24.10 -2.58 38.80
CA GLU A 377 24.37 -2.20 40.18
C GLU A 377 25.89 -1.99 40.27
N LEU A 378 26.27 -0.74 40.51
CA LEU A 378 27.63 -0.37 40.82
C LEU A 378 27.97 -1.13 42.11
N LEU A 379 28.71 -2.24 41.98
CA LEU A 379 29.32 -2.89 43.08
C LEU A 379 30.15 -1.83 43.86
N PRO A 380 30.05 -1.75 45.18
CA PRO A 380 30.82 -0.79 45.96
C PRO A 380 32.31 -1.02 45.70
N VAL A 381 32.99 0.05 45.32
CA VAL A 381 34.45 0.05 45.11
C VAL A 381 35.07 -0.24 46.47
N PHE A 382 35.56 -1.44 46.65
CA PHE A 382 36.44 -1.78 47.76
C PHE A 382 37.74 -0.98 47.58
N THR A 383 37.90 0.09 48.37
CA THR A 383 39.22 0.73 48.58
C THR A 383 40.09 -0.19 49.44
N PRO A 384 41.27 -0.62 48.92
CA PRO A 384 42.18 -1.39 49.77
C PRO A 384 42.78 -0.45 50.84
N SER A 385 42.56 -0.78 52.12
CA SER A 385 43.22 -0.14 53.24
C SER A 385 44.72 -0.47 53.22
N LEU A 386 45.57 0.55 53.18
CA LEU A 386 47.03 0.44 53.34
C LEU A 386 47.37 -0.16 54.71
N PRO A 387 48.34 -1.07 54.78
CA PRO A 387 48.78 -1.61 56.08
C PRO A 387 49.57 -0.56 56.89
N ALA A 388 49.26 -0.46 58.18
CA ALA A 388 49.92 0.43 59.10
C ALA A 388 51.37 0.09 59.19
N SER A 389 52.22 1.12 59.09
CA SER A 389 53.69 1.05 59.33
C SER A 389 54.00 0.69 60.83
N VAL A 390 54.82 -0.34 61.01
CA VAL A 390 55.40 -0.72 62.28
C VAL A 390 56.46 0.30 62.66
N PRO A 391 56.49 0.88 63.87
CA PRO A 391 57.57 1.69 64.31
C PRO A 391 58.72 0.83 64.86
N LYS A 392 59.97 1.28 64.66
CA LYS A 392 61.16 0.80 65.31
C LYS A 392 61.22 1.28 66.76
#